data_781babb3a97541bab40316edba9e3cf7
#
_entry.id   781babb3a97541bab40316edba9e3cf7
#
_cell.length_a   1.000
_cell.length_b   1.000
_cell.length_c   1.000
_cell.angle_alpha   90.00
_cell.angle_beta   90.00
_cell.angle_gamma   90.00
#
_symmetry.space_group_name_H-M   'P 1'
#
loop_
_entity.id
_entity.type
_entity.pdbx_description
1 polymer ?
#
loop_
_entity_poly.entity_id
_entity_poly.type
_entity_poly.pdbx_seq_one_letter_code
_entity_poly.pdbx_strand_id
1 'polypeptide(L)'
;MNILQICNKPPFPAVDGGAIAMNNTTQGLLNNGHEVTVLAITTPKHPVIHDSIPKEYITKTNFQTVFIDTSIRLRDAFFNLFSKKSYNIERFISVNFTKQLQKILLHQEFDVVIIESLFVSPYISTIKSLSKAKI
;
A
#
# COMPACT_ATOMS: atom_id res chain seq x y z
N MET A 1 -9.57 -15.27 -8.01
CA MET A 1 -8.36 -15.18 -7.18
C MET A 1 -8.57 -14.14 -6.13
N ASN A 2 -7.97 -14.35 -4.96
CA ASN A 2 -7.89 -13.36 -3.89
C ASN A 2 -6.59 -12.57 -4.04
N ILE A 3 -6.68 -11.27 -4.22
CA ILE A 3 -5.55 -10.40 -4.53
C ILE A 3 -5.40 -9.31 -3.47
N LEU A 4 -4.20 -9.17 -2.91
CA LEU A 4 -3.85 -8.03 -2.06
C LEU A 4 -3.05 -7.01 -2.89
N GLN A 5 -3.58 -5.80 -3.02
CA GLN A 5 -2.92 -4.69 -3.69
C GLN A 5 -2.36 -3.72 -2.64
N ILE A 6 -1.04 -3.57 -2.60
CA ILE A 6 -0.34 -2.68 -1.66
C ILE A 6 0.10 -1.42 -2.38
N CYS A 7 -0.46 -0.28 -1.96
CA CYS A 7 -0.30 1.01 -2.62
C CYS A 7 0.50 1.99 -1.76
N ASN A 8 1.43 2.71 -2.34
CA ASN A 8 2.22 3.74 -1.66
C ASN A 8 1.46 5.06 -1.43
N LYS A 9 0.25 5.17 -1.97
CA LYS A 9 -0.73 6.24 -1.77
C LYS A 9 -2.13 5.71 -2.08
N PRO A 10 -3.21 6.39 -1.65
CA PRO A 10 -4.56 5.97 -1.98
C PRO A 10 -4.79 5.93 -3.50
N PRO A 11 -5.29 4.81 -4.06
CA PRO A 11 -5.66 4.75 -5.47
C PRO A 11 -6.95 5.51 -5.78
N PHE A 12 -7.78 5.76 -4.75
CA PHE A 12 -9.01 6.54 -4.87
C PHE A 12 -9.05 7.68 -3.84
N PRO A 13 -9.49 8.91 -4.21
CA PRO A 13 -9.82 9.35 -5.56
C PRO A 13 -8.59 9.39 -6.48
N ALA A 14 -8.80 9.07 -7.76
CA ALA A 14 -7.75 8.96 -8.77
C ALA A 14 -7.33 10.36 -9.29
N VAL A 15 -6.63 11.12 -8.47
CA VAL A 15 -6.30 12.54 -8.71
C VAL A 15 -5.00 12.81 -9.46
N ASP A 16 -4.15 11.80 -9.61
CA ASP A 16 -2.90 11.89 -10.36
C ASP A 16 -2.61 10.59 -11.15
N GLY A 17 -1.64 10.64 -12.05
CA GLY A 17 -1.35 9.51 -12.95
C GLY A 17 -1.06 8.19 -12.20
N GLY A 18 -0.38 8.23 -11.07
CA GLY A 18 -0.12 7.03 -10.27
C GLY A 18 -1.39 6.49 -9.60
N ALA A 19 -2.23 7.36 -9.02
CA ALA A 19 -3.51 6.96 -8.44
C ALA A 19 -4.46 6.42 -9.52
N ILE A 20 -4.49 7.04 -10.71
CA ILE A 20 -5.27 6.56 -11.86
C ILE A 20 -4.82 5.15 -12.27
N ALA A 21 -3.51 4.92 -12.41
CA ALA A 21 -2.97 3.62 -12.79
C ALA A 21 -3.34 2.53 -11.76
N MET A 22 -3.10 2.79 -10.46
CA MET A 22 -3.44 1.86 -9.39
C MET A 22 -4.94 1.57 -9.33
N ASN A 23 -5.80 2.61 -9.48
CA ASN A 23 -7.24 2.42 -9.50
C ASN A 23 -7.71 1.63 -10.71
N ASN A 24 -7.13 1.87 -11.90
CA ASN A 24 -7.44 1.10 -13.10
C ASN A 24 -7.06 -0.38 -12.93
N THR A 25 -5.93 -0.68 -12.30
CA THR A 25 -5.56 -2.05 -11.91
C THR A 25 -6.63 -2.66 -10.99
N THR A 26 -7.03 -1.95 -9.92
CA THR A 26 -8.07 -2.40 -9.00
C THR A 26 -9.38 -2.71 -9.74
N GLN A 27 -9.87 -1.76 -10.56
CA GLN A 27 -11.11 -1.92 -11.30
C GLN A 27 -11.03 -3.05 -12.34
N GLY A 28 -9.89 -3.15 -13.03
CA GLY A 28 -9.66 -4.24 -13.99
C GLY A 28 -9.72 -5.62 -13.34
N LEU A 29 -9.14 -5.78 -12.16
CA LEU A 29 -9.18 -7.02 -11.40
C LEU A 29 -10.61 -7.36 -10.94
N LEU A 30 -11.33 -6.38 -10.37
CA LEU A 30 -12.73 -6.55 -9.96
C LEU A 30 -13.62 -6.93 -11.13
N ASN A 31 -13.47 -6.26 -12.28
CA ASN A 31 -14.27 -6.53 -13.50
C ASN A 31 -13.99 -7.93 -14.09
N ASN A 32 -12.82 -8.50 -13.82
CA ASN A 32 -12.49 -9.88 -14.17
C ASN A 32 -12.87 -10.91 -13.10
N GLY A 33 -13.69 -10.54 -12.12
CA GLY A 33 -14.23 -11.43 -11.11
C GLY A 33 -13.22 -11.85 -10.02
N HIS A 34 -12.19 -11.05 -9.77
CA HIS A 34 -11.26 -11.28 -8.67
C HIS A 34 -11.72 -10.56 -7.40
N GLU A 35 -11.44 -11.13 -6.26
CA GLU A 35 -11.57 -10.45 -4.97
C GLU A 35 -10.31 -9.62 -4.72
N VAL A 36 -10.48 -8.34 -4.42
CA VAL A 36 -9.36 -7.42 -4.23
C VAL A 36 -9.43 -6.78 -2.84
N THR A 37 -8.35 -6.94 -2.07
CA THR A 37 -8.13 -6.15 -0.85
C THR A 37 -7.09 -5.08 -1.14
N VAL A 38 -7.40 -3.83 -0.83
CA VAL A 38 -6.48 -2.69 -1.03
C VAL A 38 -5.98 -2.18 0.30
N LEU A 39 -4.65 -2.23 0.50
CA LEU A 39 -3.96 -1.60 1.61
C LEU A 39 -3.10 -0.44 1.11
N ALA A 40 -3.44 0.78 1.48
CA ALA A 40 -2.75 1.97 1.01
C ALA A 40 -2.07 2.76 2.14
N ILE A 41 -0.94 3.38 1.82
CA ILE A 41 -0.29 4.36 2.68
C ILE A 41 -0.95 5.72 2.46
N THR A 42 -1.28 6.43 3.54
CA THR A 42 -1.61 7.84 3.50
C THR A 42 -0.47 8.66 4.05
N THR A 43 -0.25 9.83 3.48
CA THR A 43 0.86 10.73 3.87
C THR A 43 0.36 12.17 3.94
N PRO A 44 1.12 13.11 4.50
CA PRO A 44 0.74 14.53 4.46
C PRO A 44 0.50 15.05 3.03
N LYS A 45 1.24 14.50 2.05
CA LYS A 45 1.09 14.86 0.62
C LYS A 45 -0.10 14.18 -0.05
N HIS A 46 -0.45 12.99 0.39
CA HIS A 46 -1.52 12.17 -0.17
C HIS A 46 -2.47 11.72 0.97
N PRO A 47 -3.25 12.66 1.53
CA PRO A 47 -4.23 12.33 2.55
C PRO A 47 -5.41 11.58 1.94
N VAL A 48 -6.10 10.81 2.76
CA VAL A 48 -7.39 10.24 2.38
C VAL A 48 -8.50 11.10 2.97
N ILE A 49 -9.47 11.44 2.12
CA ILE A 49 -10.73 12.09 2.54
C ILE A 49 -11.77 10.99 2.53
N HIS A 50 -12.04 10.38 3.69
CA HIS A 50 -12.92 9.21 3.78
C HIS A 50 -14.33 9.47 3.19
N ASP A 51 -14.88 10.67 3.38
CA ASP A 51 -16.19 11.02 2.86
C ASP A 51 -16.25 11.14 1.32
N SER A 52 -15.09 11.25 0.66
CA SER A 52 -15.01 11.28 -0.81
C SER A 52 -14.94 9.90 -1.45
N ILE A 53 -14.76 8.84 -0.65
CA ILE A 53 -14.66 7.48 -1.17
C ILE A 53 -16.05 6.83 -1.17
N PRO A 54 -16.55 6.36 -2.33
CA PRO A 54 -17.83 5.67 -2.39
C PRO A 54 -17.84 4.44 -1.46
N LYS A 55 -18.91 4.26 -0.71
CA LYS A 55 -19.08 3.10 0.18
C LYS A 55 -18.92 1.78 -0.59
N GLU A 56 -19.43 1.75 -1.81
CA GLU A 56 -19.28 0.60 -2.70
C GLU A 56 -17.82 0.24 -2.97
N TYR A 57 -16.95 1.25 -3.20
CA TYR A 57 -15.52 1.03 -3.39
C TYR A 57 -14.90 0.41 -2.13
N ILE A 58 -15.19 0.99 -0.96
CA ILE A 58 -14.68 0.49 0.33
C ILE A 58 -15.09 -0.97 0.54
N THR A 59 -16.36 -1.30 0.30
CA THR A 59 -16.89 -2.64 0.51
C THR A 59 -16.29 -3.64 -0.48
N LYS A 60 -16.24 -3.28 -1.78
CA LYS A 60 -15.72 -4.17 -2.84
C LYS A 60 -14.22 -4.44 -2.73
N THR A 61 -13.46 -3.50 -2.16
CA THR A 61 -12.00 -3.60 -2.10
C THR A 61 -11.47 -3.81 -0.68
N ASN A 62 -12.35 -3.96 0.31
CA ASN A 62 -11.93 -3.98 1.73
C ASN A 62 -10.85 -2.92 2.01
N PHE A 63 -11.10 -1.69 1.48
CA PHE A 63 -10.12 -0.61 1.43
C PHE A 63 -9.65 -0.19 2.82
N GLN A 64 -8.36 -0.27 3.06
CA GLN A 64 -7.74 0.07 4.34
C GLN A 64 -6.56 1.00 4.11
N THR A 65 -6.35 1.90 5.05
CA THR A 65 -5.25 2.86 4.98
C THR A 65 -4.46 2.92 6.28
N VAL A 66 -3.16 3.21 6.16
CA VAL A 66 -2.29 3.50 7.30
C VAL A 66 -1.55 4.80 7.03
N PHE A 67 -1.61 5.73 7.98
CA PHE A 67 -0.88 6.99 7.88
C PHE A 67 0.60 6.79 8.21
N ILE A 68 1.46 7.34 7.36
CA ILE A 68 2.90 7.43 7.55
C ILE A 68 3.34 8.87 7.35
N ASP A 69 4.00 9.45 8.35
CA ASP A 69 4.64 10.76 8.19
C ASP A 69 5.93 10.58 7.38
N THR A 70 5.85 10.93 6.11
CA THR A 70 6.98 10.87 5.17
C THR A 70 7.71 12.21 5.04
N SER A 71 7.55 13.13 5.99
CA SER A 71 8.23 14.42 5.99
C SER A 71 9.75 14.25 6.00
N ILE A 72 10.44 15.10 5.25
CA ILE A 72 11.90 15.08 5.19
C ILE A 72 12.44 15.63 6.50
N ARG A 73 13.17 14.80 7.24
CA ARG A 73 13.92 15.23 8.43
C ARG A 73 15.39 15.41 8.03
N LEU A 74 15.86 16.63 8.05
CA LEU A 74 17.24 16.96 7.61
C LEU A 74 18.31 16.13 8.33
N ARG A 75 18.11 15.86 9.63
CA ARG A 75 19.03 15.01 10.41
C ARG A 75 19.08 13.59 9.87
N ASP A 76 17.92 13.00 9.60
CA ASP A 76 17.82 11.61 9.13
C ASP A 76 18.37 11.51 7.69
N ALA A 77 18.13 12.54 6.86
CA ALA A 77 18.71 12.63 5.52
C ALA A 77 20.25 12.71 5.57
N PHE A 78 20.81 13.48 6.51
CA PHE A 78 22.25 13.60 6.69
C PHE A 78 22.90 12.28 7.12
N PHE A 79 22.31 11.58 8.10
CA PHE A 79 22.82 10.26 8.53
C PHE A 79 22.66 9.19 7.45
N ASN A 80 21.64 9.31 6.61
CA ASN A 80 21.44 8.37 5.50
C ASN A 80 22.51 8.48 4.42
N LEU A 81 23.22 9.63 4.29
CA LEU A 81 24.37 9.77 3.37
C LEU A 81 25.48 8.72 3.62
N PHE A 82 25.58 8.22 4.84
CA PHE A 82 26.51 7.15 5.23
C PHE A 82 25.91 5.75 5.13
N SER A 83 24.64 5.63 4.70
CA SER A 83 23.91 4.37 4.54
C SER A 83 23.90 3.93 3.08
N LYS A 84 23.92 2.60 2.85
CA LYS A 84 23.70 2.02 1.50
C LYS A 84 22.21 1.96 1.13
N LYS A 85 21.31 2.41 2.02
CA LYS A 85 19.86 2.35 1.82
C LYS A 85 19.33 3.65 1.24
N SER A 86 18.28 3.55 0.42
CA SER A 86 17.62 4.72 -0.13
C SER A 86 16.77 5.42 0.94
N TYR A 87 17.14 6.64 1.33
CA TYR A 87 16.36 7.46 2.25
C TYR A 87 14.89 7.62 1.81
N ASN A 88 14.67 7.73 0.50
CA ASN A 88 13.33 7.86 -0.06
C ASN A 88 12.46 6.63 0.21
N ILE A 89 13.04 5.43 0.25
CA ILE A 89 12.32 4.19 0.56
C ILE A 89 12.17 4.04 2.08
N GLU A 90 13.21 4.34 2.86
CA GLU A 90 13.17 4.18 4.32
C GLU A 90 12.07 5.01 4.99
N ARG A 91 11.73 6.18 4.44
CA ARG A 91 10.63 7.02 4.96
C ARG A 91 9.26 6.35 4.90
N PHE A 92 9.08 5.33 4.07
CA PHE A 92 7.83 4.58 3.95
C PHE A 92 7.79 3.36 4.85
N ILE A 93 8.84 3.06 5.62
CA ILE A 93 8.85 1.95 6.57
C ILE A 93 8.13 2.37 7.85
N SER A 94 7.10 1.63 8.23
CA SER A 94 6.28 1.90 9.41
C SER A 94 5.91 0.61 10.13
N VAL A 95 6.10 0.61 11.45
CA VAL A 95 5.68 -0.50 12.32
C VAL A 95 4.15 -0.67 12.27
N ASN A 96 3.39 0.43 12.20
CA ASN A 96 1.94 0.38 12.13
C ASN A 96 1.47 -0.25 10.81
N PHE A 97 2.13 0.09 9.68
CA PHE A 97 1.83 -0.53 8.40
C PHE A 97 2.16 -2.02 8.40
N THR A 98 3.32 -2.39 8.96
CA THR A 98 3.71 -3.80 9.11
C THR A 98 2.66 -4.57 9.92
N LYS A 99 2.21 -4.03 11.08
CA LYS A 99 1.18 -4.67 11.90
C LYS A 99 -0.15 -4.83 11.15
N GLN A 100 -0.57 -3.82 10.41
CA GLN A 100 -1.81 -3.90 9.63
C GLN A 100 -1.70 -4.93 8.49
N LEU A 101 -0.57 -4.95 7.79
CA LEU A 101 -0.28 -5.95 6.76
C LEU A 101 -0.28 -7.37 7.35
N GLN A 102 0.39 -7.58 8.49
CA GLN A 102 0.40 -8.87 9.20
C GLN A 102 -1.01 -9.29 9.57
N LYS A 103 -1.83 -8.37 10.11
CA LYS A 103 -3.22 -8.65 10.45
C LYS A 103 -4.01 -9.14 9.22
N ILE A 104 -3.86 -8.48 8.08
CA ILE A 104 -4.52 -8.87 6.83
C ILE A 104 -4.08 -10.28 6.39
N LEU A 105 -2.77 -10.53 6.35
CA LEU A 105 -2.20 -11.80 5.89
C LEU A 105 -2.51 -12.99 6.82
N LEU A 106 -2.77 -12.73 8.10
CA LEU A 106 -3.15 -13.78 9.06
C LEU A 106 -4.65 -14.10 9.03
N HIS A 107 -5.50 -13.18 8.55
CA HIS A 107 -6.95 -13.36 8.52
C HIS A 107 -7.48 -13.80 7.16
N GLN A 108 -6.71 -13.63 6.10
CA GLN A 108 -7.13 -13.98 4.74
C GLN A 108 -5.95 -14.53 3.94
N GLU A 109 -6.20 -15.61 3.20
CA GLU A 109 -5.24 -16.14 2.23
C GLU A 109 -5.36 -15.41 0.90
N PHE A 110 -4.22 -15.13 0.28
CA PHE A 110 -4.14 -14.47 -1.02
C PHE A 110 -3.39 -15.35 -2.02
N ASP A 111 -3.83 -15.33 -3.27
CA ASP A 111 -3.16 -15.99 -4.39
C ASP A 111 -2.00 -15.13 -4.90
N VAL A 112 -2.22 -13.80 -4.92
CA VAL A 112 -1.27 -12.81 -5.45
C VAL A 112 -1.21 -11.59 -4.55
N VAL A 113 -0.02 -11.03 -4.37
CA VAL A 113 0.20 -9.71 -3.78
C VAL A 113 0.83 -8.79 -4.81
N ILE A 114 0.15 -7.70 -5.13
CA ILE A 114 0.64 -6.68 -6.07
C ILE A 114 1.32 -5.56 -5.29
N ILE A 115 2.56 -5.28 -5.64
CA ILE A 115 3.37 -4.19 -5.08
C ILE A 115 3.38 -3.03 -6.08
N GLU A 116 2.59 -1.99 -5.82
CA GLU A 116 2.35 -0.89 -6.77
C GLU A 116 3.49 0.14 -6.84
N SER A 117 4.51 -0.01 -6.02
CA SER A 117 5.64 0.92 -6.01
C SER A 117 6.84 0.35 -5.27
N LEU A 118 8.04 0.79 -5.65
CA LEU A 118 9.28 0.51 -4.91
C LEU A 118 9.23 1.03 -3.46
N PHE A 119 8.42 2.03 -3.16
CA PHE A 119 8.28 2.56 -1.80
C PHE A 119 7.65 1.56 -0.81
N VAL A 120 6.91 0.58 -1.30
CA VAL A 120 6.32 -0.48 -0.48
C VAL A 120 7.08 -1.81 -0.58
N SER A 121 8.18 -1.86 -1.34
CA SER A 121 9.03 -3.06 -1.48
C SER A 121 9.64 -3.56 -0.15
N PRO A 122 9.93 -2.74 0.88
CA PRO A 122 10.43 -3.23 2.16
C PRO A 122 9.49 -4.23 2.84
N TYR A 123 8.21 -4.21 2.53
CA TYR A 123 7.20 -5.12 3.11
C TYR A 123 7.18 -6.51 2.48
N ILE A 124 7.92 -6.74 1.37
CA ILE A 124 8.03 -8.05 0.70
C ILE A 124 8.53 -9.13 1.67
N SER A 125 9.46 -8.81 2.56
CA SER A 125 9.95 -9.76 3.56
C SER A 125 8.85 -10.25 4.49
N THR A 126 7.99 -9.34 4.96
CA THR A 126 6.82 -9.66 5.79
C THR A 126 5.82 -10.54 5.02
N ILE A 127 5.56 -10.22 3.75
CA ILE A 127 4.65 -11.00 2.90
C ILE A 127 5.17 -12.43 2.75
N LYS A 128 6.45 -12.58 2.38
CA LYS A 128 7.08 -13.90 2.20
C LYS A 128 7.12 -14.75 3.47
N SER A 129 7.17 -14.12 4.64
CA SER A 129 7.20 -14.85 5.92
C SER A 129 5.83 -15.35 6.36
N LEU A 130 4.74 -14.74 5.90
CA LEU A 130 3.37 -15.01 6.38
C LEU A 130 2.42 -15.53 5.29
N SER A 131 2.80 -15.47 4.01
CA SER A 131 1.94 -15.86 2.90
C SER A 131 2.71 -16.66 1.85
N LYS A 132 2.00 -17.57 1.19
CA LYS A 132 2.47 -18.31 0.01
C LYS A 132 2.09 -17.63 -1.31
N ALA A 133 1.47 -16.44 -1.23
CA ALA A 133 1.06 -15.67 -2.39
C ALA A 133 2.25 -15.37 -3.33
N LYS A 134 1.98 -15.36 -4.62
CA LYS A 134 2.93 -14.83 -5.62
C LYS A 134 3.02 -13.31 -5.47
N ILE A 135 4.22 -12.75 -5.65
CA ILE A 135 4.46 -11.30 -5.61
C ILE A 135 4.92 -10.84 -6.98
#